data_0112c4c074ea4fab80859f907fa05bef
#
_entry.id   0112c4c074ea4fab80859f907fa05bef
#
_cell.length_a   1.000
_cell.length_b   1.000
_cell.length_c   1.000
_cell.angle_alpha   90.00
_cell.angle_beta   90.00
_cell.angle_gamma   90.00
#
_symmetry.space_group_name_H-M   'P 1'
#
loop_
_entity.id
_entity.type
_entity.pdbx_description
1 polymer ?
#
loop_
_entity_poly.entity_id
_entity_poly.type
_entity_poly.pdbx_seq_one_letter_code
_entity_poly.pdbx_strand_id
1 'polypeptide(L)'
;KQRLENFILSWSIWRKELYCMDVFAIKKGKPCLLNIDNFEELTKKRFPYYQYGVDKKLKCYAVCPECGNPVHIINLYGAEMMQNQTGIITTYAKHTRGKIHGFECWNPGDREGCSLYNPTPLGNTEIKHTDEYSEELKELIGNNKRNIFKDIRKVVSINLSTQIINRLYDSFINSHAYTYKAVTKYNIPYAMLYYQQSISLYGQYIVEGIFGDLLLAQINEKSRFFKVENTGEIVKQVTGYKTINMIFKQFKDTGNEKTITMEIYETDEKDHIYPILKEKISMKSYIYS
;
A
#
# COMPACT_ATOMS: atom_id res chain seq x y z
N LYS A 1 34.00 -21.32 4.46
CA LYS A 1 33.35 -20.38 3.48
C LYS A 1 32.08 -21.00 2.88
N GLN A 2 32.14 -22.18 2.31
CA GLN A 2 31.00 -22.87 1.67
C GLN A 2 29.82 -23.16 2.62
N ARG A 3 30.08 -23.40 3.92
CA ARG A 3 29.03 -23.60 4.95
C ARG A 3 28.27 -22.31 5.30
N LEU A 4 28.93 -21.17 5.26
CA LEU A 4 28.32 -19.83 5.49
C LEU A 4 27.49 -19.38 4.29
N GLU A 5 27.94 -19.66 3.06
CA GLU A 5 27.20 -19.34 1.84
C GLU A 5 25.91 -20.18 1.74
N ASN A 6 25.95 -21.47 2.10
CA ASN A 6 24.77 -22.32 2.16
C ASN A 6 23.79 -21.89 3.26
N PHE A 7 24.28 -21.32 4.38
CA PHE A 7 23.45 -20.80 5.45
C PHE A 7 22.76 -19.49 5.04
N ILE A 8 23.46 -18.61 4.33
CA ILE A 8 22.92 -17.36 3.80
C ILE A 8 21.91 -17.64 2.68
N LEU A 9 22.15 -18.61 1.80
CA LEU A 9 21.21 -19.04 0.76
C LEU A 9 19.96 -19.69 1.37
N SER A 10 20.10 -20.49 2.44
CA SER A 10 18.93 -21.06 3.13
C SER A 10 18.08 -19.96 3.82
N TRP A 11 18.70 -18.92 4.38
CA TRP A 11 18.00 -17.80 5.00
C TRP A 11 17.27 -16.93 3.97
N SER A 12 17.80 -16.79 2.75
CA SER A 12 17.14 -16.05 1.68
C SER A 12 15.92 -16.79 1.12
N ILE A 13 15.95 -18.13 1.11
CA ILE A 13 14.83 -18.98 0.68
C ILE A 13 13.66 -18.92 1.70
N TRP A 14 13.95 -18.84 3.00
CA TRP A 14 12.92 -18.75 4.06
C TRP A 14 12.25 -17.37 4.15
N ARG A 15 12.88 -16.29 3.66
CA ARG A 15 12.29 -14.95 3.63
C ARG A 15 11.24 -14.73 2.54
N LYS A 16 11.20 -15.56 1.48
CA LYS A 16 10.24 -15.43 0.38
C LYS A 16 8.78 -15.79 0.72
N GLU A 17 8.50 -16.27 1.93
CA GLU A 17 7.19 -16.84 2.26
C GLU A 17 6.25 -15.95 3.09
N LEU A 18 6.61 -14.70 3.35
CA LEU A 18 5.88 -13.85 4.30
C LEU A 18 5.15 -12.66 3.66
N TYR A 19 4.89 -12.69 2.34
CA TYR A 19 4.12 -11.62 1.73
C TYR A 19 2.64 -11.76 2.07
N CYS A 20 2.18 -10.88 2.96
CA CYS A 20 0.79 -10.78 3.37
C CYS A 20 0.01 -9.97 2.34
N MET A 21 -1.09 -10.54 1.85
CA MET A 21 -2.06 -9.86 0.98
C MET A 21 -3.28 -9.49 1.79
N ASP A 22 -3.83 -8.31 1.57
CA ASP A 22 -5.09 -7.84 2.14
C ASP A 22 -6.25 -7.90 1.13
N VAL A 23 -6.06 -8.67 0.04
CA VAL A 23 -7.05 -8.96 -1.00
C VAL A 23 -7.16 -10.45 -1.26
N PHE A 24 -8.35 -10.88 -1.69
CA PHE A 24 -8.66 -12.24 -2.12
C PHE A 24 -9.65 -12.21 -3.29
N ALA A 25 -9.96 -13.36 -3.86
CA ALA A 25 -11.00 -13.53 -4.85
C ALA A 25 -11.67 -14.90 -4.74
N ILE A 26 -12.89 -15.01 -5.25
CA ILE A 26 -13.55 -16.28 -5.53
C ILE A 26 -13.15 -16.79 -6.92
N LYS A 27 -12.92 -15.86 -7.84
CA LYS A 27 -12.50 -16.12 -9.21
C LYS A 27 -11.40 -15.14 -9.60
N LYS A 28 -10.36 -15.62 -10.31
CA LYS A 28 -9.28 -14.80 -10.87
C LYS A 28 -9.85 -13.55 -11.56
N GLY A 29 -9.23 -12.42 -11.37
CA GLY A 29 -9.61 -11.13 -11.95
C GLY A 29 -10.72 -10.37 -11.21
N LYS A 30 -11.30 -10.94 -10.14
CA LYS A 30 -12.35 -10.29 -9.32
C LYS A 30 -11.87 -10.08 -7.88
N PRO A 31 -11.00 -9.09 -7.62
CA PRO A 31 -10.48 -8.83 -6.29
C PRO A 31 -11.56 -8.34 -5.32
N CYS A 32 -11.40 -8.72 -4.05
CA CYS A 32 -12.17 -8.20 -2.92
C CYS A 32 -11.22 -7.90 -1.76
N LEU A 33 -11.48 -6.83 -0.98
CA LEU A 33 -10.72 -6.54 0.24
C LEU A 33 -10.99 -7.62 1.28
N LEU A 34 -9.92 -8.08 1.91
CA LEU A 34 -9.98 -9.16 2.88
C LEU A 34 -10.39 -8.63 4.26
N ASN A 35 -11.61 -8.96 4.64
CA ASN A 35 -12.16 -8.86 5.98
C ASN A 35 -13.16 -10.00 6.17
N ILE A 36 -13.67 -10.18 7.40
CA ILE A 36 -14.58 -11.28 7.74
C ILE A 36 -15.85 -11.18 6.93
N ASP A 37 -16.49 -10.01 6.92
CA ASP A 37 -17.79 -9.79 6.27
C ASP A 37 -17.74 -10.13 4.78
N ASN A 38 -16.78 -9.56 4.07
CA ASN A 38 -16.59 -9.82 2.64
C ASN A 38 -16.29 -11.30 2.36
N PHE A 39 -15.45 -11.91 3.22
CA PHE A 39 -15.07 -13.30 3.03
C PHE A 39 -16.25 -14.23 3.25
N GLU A 40 -17.01 -14.06 4.34
CA GLU A 40 -18.20 -14.85 4.63
C GLU A 40 -19.30 -14.64 3.61
N GLU A 41 -19.53 -13.39 3.19
CA GLU A 41 -20.51 -13.06 2.18
C GLU A 41 -20.22 -13.77 0.86
N LEU A 42 -19.00 -13.69 0.35
CA LEU A 42 -18.64 -14.26 -0.94
C LEU A 42 -18.52 -15.79 -0.93
N THR A 43 -18.03 -16.38 0.16
CA THR A 43 -17.80 -17.82 0.27
C THR A 43 -19.03 -18.58 0.76
N LYS A 44 -20.00 -17.88 1.40
CA LYS A 44 -21.17 -18.46 2.08
C LYS A 44 -20.78 -19.58 3.06
N LYS A 45 -19.57 -19.51 3.63
CA LYS A 45 -18.98 -20.52 4.55
C LYS A 45 -18.98 -21.96 3.98
N ARG A 46 -18.90 -22.12 2.65
CA ARG A 46 -19.01 -23.41 1.98
C ARG A 46 -17.64 -23.95 1.54
N PHE A 47 -17.59 -25.25 1.33
CA PHE A 47 -16.51 -25.89 0.58
C PHE A 47 -16.44 -25.28 -0.84
N PRO A 48 -15.24 -25.06 -1.41
CA PRO A 48 -13.90 -25.41 -0.92
C PRO A 48 -13.26 -24.33 -0.03
N TYR A 49 -13.93 -23.24 0.27
CA TYR A 49 -13.35 -22.10 0.99
C TYR A 49 -13.15 -22.38 2.48
N TYR A 50 -13.96 -23.27 3.07
CA TYR A 50 -13.88 -23.71 4.45
C TYR A 50 -13.61 -25.21 4.48
N GLN A 51 -12.46 -25.59 5.06
CA GLN A 51 -12.02 -26.99 5.12
C GLN A 51 -11.37 -27.27 6.49
N TYR A 52 -11.55 -28.49 6.98
CA TYR A 52 -10.81 -28.94 8.14
C TYR A 52 -9.47 -29.53 7.70
N GLY A 53 -8.39 -29.08 8.31
CA GLY A 53 -7.06 -29.66 8.11
C GLY A 53 -6.93 -31.03 8.78
N VAL A 54 -5.80 -31.71 8.54
CA VAL A 54 -5.45 -32.96 9.21
C VAL A 54 -5.38 -32.78 10.75
N ASP A 55 -5.04 -31.59 11.20
CA ASP A 55 -5.03 -31.15 12.60
C ASP A 55 -6.42 -30.84 13.17
N LYS A 56 -7.48 -31.17 12.43
CA LYS A 56 -8.90 -30.88 12.74
C LYS A 56 -9.20 -29.41 12.98
N LYS A 57 -8.29 -28.48 12.61
CA LYS A 57 -8.52 -27.05 12.67
C LYS A 57 -9.18 -26.56 11.39
N LEU A 58 -10.12 -25.64 11.56
CA LEU A 58 -10.75 -24.96 10.43
C LEU A 58 -9.71 -24.08 9.72
N LYS A 59 -9.59 -24.24 8.41
CA LYS A 59 -8.73 -23.44 7.53
C LYS A 59 -9.59 -22.79 6.45
N CYS A 60 -9.33 -21.53 6.18
CA CYS A 60 -10.03 -20.74 5.21
C CYS A 60 -9.16 -20.54 3.97
N TYR A 61 -9.72 -20.76 2.80
CA TYR A 61 -9.03 -20.65 1.52
C TYR A 61 -9.81 -19.79 0.53
N ALA A 62 -9.12 -19.22 -0.42
CA ALA A 62 -9.67 -18.48 -1.56
C ALA A 62 -8.73 -18.63 -2.76
N VAL A 63 -8.89 -17.81 -3.79
CA VAL A 63 -7.94 -17.69 -4.89
C VAL A 63 -7.27 -16.33 -4.89
N CYS A 64 -6.05 -16.28 -5.39
CA CYS A 64 -5.37 -15.03 -5.67
C CYS A 64 -6.06 -14.31 -6.83
N PRO A 65 -6.44 -13.03 -6.70
CA PRO A 65 -7.08 -12.31 -7.81
C PRO A 65 -6.17 -12.09 -9.02
N GLU A 66 -4.85 -12.13 -8.85
CA GLU A 66 -3.87 -11.98 -9.94
C GLU A 66 -3.61 -13.29 -10.67
N CYS A 67 -3.05 -14.28 -9.99
CA CYS A 67 -2.60 -15.52 -10.62
C CYS A 67 -3.63 -16.65 -10.60
N GLY A 68 -4.71 -16.53 -9.80
CA GLY A 68 -5.72 -17.58 -9.64
C GLY A 68 -5.30 -18.76 -8.76
N ASN A 69 -4.06 -18.80 -8.28
CA ASN A 69 -3.61 -19.86 -7.37
C ASN A 69 -4.34 -19.81 -6.02
N PRO A 70 -4.52 -20.95 -5.33
CA PRO A 70 -5.11 -20.98 -4.01
C PRO A 70 -4.30 -20.18 -3.00
N VAL A 71 -5.01 -19.46 -2.14
CA VAL A 71 -4.46 -18.71 -1.01
C VAL A 71 -5.08 -19.20 0.28
N HIS A 72 -4.30 -19.27 1.35
CA HIS A 72 -4.74 -19.57 2.70
C HIS A 72 -4.98 -18.25 3.44
N ILE A 73 -6.16 -18.10 4.01
CA ILE A 73 -6.53 -16.94 4.82
C ILE A 73 -6.10 -17.20 6.27
N ILE A 74 -5.26 -16.35 6.77
CA ILE A 74 -4.67 -16.46 8.11
C ILE A 74 -5.37 -15.47 9.04
N ASN A 75 -5.63 -15.87 10.25
CA ASN A 75 -6.22 -15.07 11.34
C ASN A 75 -7.59 -14.44 10.99
N LEU A 76 -8.38 -15.09 10.13
CA LEU A 76 -9.68 -14.55 9.73
C LEU A 76 -10.55 -14.17 10.95
N TYR A 77 -10.61 -15.03 11.95
CA TYR A 77 -11.38 -14.82 13.18
C TYR A 77 -10.50 -14.41 14.38
N GLY A 78 -9.18 -14.43 14.25
CA GLY A 78 -8.26 -14.14 15.35
C GLY A 78 -8.14 -12.66 15.68
N ALA A 79 -8.36 -11.79 14.72
CA ALA A 79 -8.27 -10.35 14.90
C ALA A 79 -9.35 -9.79 15.86
N GLU A 80 -10.54 -10.41 15.90
CA GLU A 80 -11.62 -10.02 16.83
C GLU A 80 -11.43 -10.57 18.23
N MET A 81 -10.85 -11.78 18.37
CA MET A 81 -10.69 -12.44 19.68
C MET A 81 -9.58 -11.85 20.55
N MET A 82 -8.65 -11.09 20.01
CA MET A 82 -7.45 -10.61 20.72
C MET A 82 -7.34 -9.08 20.84
N GLN A 83 -8.42 -8.34 20.77
CA GLN A 83 -8.41 -6.88 21.05
C GLN A 83 -7.89 -6.50 22.44
N ASN A 84 -7.73 -7.48 23.35
CA ASN A 84 -7.30 -7.26 24.74
C ASN A 84 -5.87 -7.74 25.05
N GLN A 85 -5.07 -8.16 24.06
CA GLN A 85 -3.67 -8.56 24.28
C GLN A 85 -2.71 -7.74 23.42
N THR A 86 -1.54 -7.46 23.95
CA THR A 86 -0.48 -6.63 23.38
C THR A 86 0.05 -7.13 22.03
N GLY A 87 -0.71 -6.95 20.95
CA GLY A 87 -0.28 -7.28 19.59
C GLY A 87 -1.43 -7.17 18.60
N ILE A 88 -1.28 -6.36 17.54
CA ILE A 88 -2.24 -6.28 16.45
C ILE A 88 -2.14 -7.55 15.62
N ILE A 89 -3.15 -8.43 15.72
CA ILE A 89 -3.26 -9.59 14.82
C ILE A 89 -3.98 -9.13 13.56
N THR A 90 -3.25 -9.15 12.46
CA THR A 90 -3.78 -8.77 11.14
C THR A 90 -4.28 -10.00 10.39
N THR A 91 -5.48 -9.92 9.82
CA THR A 91 -5.98 -10.90 8.84
C THR A 91 -5.26 -10.70 7.52
N TYR A 92 -4.75 -11.77 6.93
CA TYR A 92 -4.08 -11.72 5.64
C TYR A 92 -4.24 -13.03 4.85
N ALA A 93 -4.03 -12.95 3.54
CA ALA A 93 -3.96 -14.10 2.67
C ALA A 93 -2.51 -14.37 2.25
N LYS A 94 -2.15 -15.64 2.09
CA LYS A 94 -0.86 -16.06 1.53
C LYS A 94 -1.03 -17.21 0.54
N HIS A 95 -0.23 -17.23 -0.51
CA HIS A 95 -0.24 -18.31 -1.48
C HIS A 95 0.10 -19.64 -0.84
N THR A 96 -0.60 -20.70 -1.26
CA THR A 96 -0.30 -22.06 -0.81
C THR A 96 0.94 -22.61 -1.51
N ARG A 97 1.60 -23.58 -0.86
CA ARG A 97 2.77 -24.29 -1.45
C ARG A 97 2.38 -25.37 -2.43
N GLY A 98 1.15 -25.80 -2.42
CA GLY A 98 0.64 -26.90 -3.23
C GLY A 98 -0.84 -26.80 -3.51
N LYS A 99 -1.36 -27.81 -4.18
CA LYS A 99 -2.78 -27.94 -4.50
C LYS A 99 -3.63 -27.99 -3.22
N ILE A 100 -4.78 -27.35 -3.26
CA ILE A 100 -5.80 -27.40 -2.20
C ILE A 100 -7.03 -28.09 -2.79
N HIS A 101 -7.58 -29.05 -2.05
CA HIS A 101 -8.75 -29.79 -2.49
C HIS A 101 -9.92 -28.85 -2.81
N GLY A 102 -10.58 -29.08 -3.95
CA GLY A 102 -11.69 -28.25 -4.44
C GLY A 102 -11.27 -26.97 -5.16
N PHE A 103 -9.95 -26.66 -5.27
CA PHE A 103 -9.44 -25.60 -6.13
C PHE A 103 -8.71 -26.24 -7.33
N GLU A 104 -9.24 -26.02 -8.52
CA GLU A 104 -8.70 -26.62 -9.74
C GLU A 104 -7.41 -25.96 -10.22
N CYS A 105 -7.27 -24.66 -9.95
CA CYS A 105 -6.13 -23.85 -10.39
C CYS A 105 -4.96 -23.97 -9.38
N TRP A 106 -3.89 -24.64 -9.75
CA TRP A 106 -2.61 -24.51 -9.08
C TRP A 106 -1.49 -24.60 -10.09
N ASN A 107 -0.81 -23.47 -10.31
CA ASN A 107 0.31 -23.34 -11.24
C ASN A 107 1.46 -22.61 -10.55
N PRO A 108 2.59 -23.28 -10.25
CA PRO A 108 3.72 -22.64 -9.59
C PRO A 108 4.37 -21.56 -10.46
N GLY A 109 4.36 -21.67 -11.79
CA GLY A 109 4.89 -20.64 -12.69
C GLY A 109 4.11 -19.32 -12.59
N ASP A 110 2.78 -19.39 -12.64
CA ASP A 110 1.93 -18.23 -12.48
C ASP A 110 2.07 -17.60 -11.09
N ARG A 111 2.30 -18.42 -10.05
CA ARG A 111 2.56 -17.92 -8.70
C ARG A 111 3.85 -17.12 -8.62
N GLU A 112 4.96 -17.65 -9.18
CA GLU A 112 6.27 -16.97 -9.15
C GLU A 112 6.24 -15.62 -9.89
N GLY A 113 5.44 -15.50 -10.95
CA GLY A 113 5.22 -14.26 -11.70
C GLY A 113 4.20 -13.30 -11.06
N CYS A 114 3.52 -13.70 -10.00
CA CYS A 114 2.45 -12.94 -9.39
C CYS A 114 2.96 -11.76 -8.58
N SER A 115 2.45 -10.55 -8.86
CA SER A 115 2.82 -9.33 -8.14
C SER A 115 2.40 -9.35 -6.66
N LEU A 116 1.39 -10.15 -6.29
CA LEU A 116 0.95 -10.34 -4.91
C LEU A 116 1.74 -11.42 -4.16
N TYR A 117 2.43 -12.31 -4.89
CA TYR A 117 3.34 -13.30 -4.30
C TYR A 117 4.77 -12.80 -4.20
N ASN A 118 5.22 -12.10 -5.22
CA ASN A 118 6.59 -11.58 -5.33
C ASN A 118 6.56 -10.08 -5.70
N PRO A 119 6.12 -9.22 -4.78
CA PRO A 119 5.95 -7.80 -5.06
C PRO A 119 7.28 -7.12 -5.30
N THR A 120 7.33 -6.29 -6.34
CA THR A 120 8.46 -5.39 -6.58
C THR A 120 8.35 -4.18 -5.65
N PRO A 121 9.39 -3.82 -4.89
CA PRO A 121 9.39 -2.67 -4.00
C PRO A 121 9.18 -1.35 -4.74
N LEU A 122 8.40 -0.42 -4.16
CA LEU A 122 8.36 0.97 -4.63
C LEU A 122 9.76 1.59 -4.58
N GLY A 123 10.08 2.39 -5.62
CA GLY A 123 11.44 2.90 -5.87
C GLY A 123 12.17 2.10 -6.95
N ASN A 124 11.73 0.90 -7.28
CA ASN A 124 12.20 0.19 -8.46
C ASN A 124 11.56 0.77 -9.72
N THR A 125 12.36 1.13 -10.70
CA THR A 125 11.95 1.72 -12.00
C THR A 125 12.06 0.72 -13.16
N GLU A 126 12.25 -0.57 -12.87
CA GLU A 126 12.22 -1.61 -13.89
C GLU A 126 10.85 -1.68 -14.55
N ILE A 127 10.85 -1.65 -15.89
CA ILE A 127 9.62 -1.64 -16.71
C ILE A 127 9.01 -3.05 -16.75
N LYS A 128 7.68 -3.12 -16.75
CA LYS A 128 6.93 -4.37 -16.97
C LYS A 128 7.27 -4.98 -18.34
N HIS A 129 7.25 -6.30 -18.40
CA HIS A 129 7.56 -7.01 -19.64
C HIS A 129 6.42 -6.97 -20.69
N THR A 130 5.19 -6.59 -20.31
CA THR A 130 4.04 -6.53 -21.20
C THR A 130 3.48 -5.13 -21.27
N ASP A 131 3.38 -4.60 -22.49
CA ASP A 131 2.74 -3.30 -22.75
C ASP A 131 1.23 -3.37 -22.45
N GLU A 132 0.59 -4.52 -22.69
CA GLU A 132 -0.84 -4.74 -22.45
C GLU A 132 -1.25 -4.42 -21.01
N TYR A 133 -0.58 -4.99 -20.02
CA TYR A 133 -0.89 -4.68 -18.61
C TYR A 133 -0.63 -3.21 -18.23
N SER A 134 0.34 -2.58 -18.88
CA SER A 134 0.65 -1.16 -18.68
C SER A 134 -0.46 -0.26 -19.22
N GLU A 135 -0.98 -0.57 -20.39
CA GLU A 135 -2.11 0.18 -20.99
C GLU A 135 -3.43 -0.08 -20.21
N GLU A 136 -3.71 -1.31 -19.81
CA GLU A 136 -4.83 -1.61 -18.91
C GLU A 136 -4.76 -0.81 -17.60
N LEU A 137 -3.57 -0.71 -17.00
CA LEU A 137 -3.36 0.05 -15.77
C LEU A 137 -3.54 1.55 -15.99
N LYS A 138 -3.06 2.09 -17.10
CA LYS A 138 -3.25 3.49 -17.48
C LYS A 138 -4.72 3.83 -17.70
N GLU A 139 -5.46 2.94 -18.38
CA GLU A 139 -6.90 3.09 -18.58
C GLU A 139 -7.64 3.03 -17.24
N LEU A 140 -7.31 2.05 -16.38
CA LEU A 140 -7.87 1.94 -15.04
C LEU A 140 -7.66 3.23 -14.22
N ILE A 141 -6.45 3.79 -14.27
CA ILE A 141 -6.10 5.05 -13.59
C ILE A 141 -6.94 6.21 -14.14
N GLY A 142 -7.09 6.31 -15.44
CA GLY A 142 -7.88 7.34 -16.12
C GLY A 142 -9.35 7.27 -15.71
N ASN A 143 -9.95 6.08 -15.79
CA ASN A 143 -11.36 5.84 -15.48
C ASN A 143 -11.68 6.07 -13.98
N ASN A 144 -10.71 5.86 -13.10
CA ASN A 144 -10.88 5.98 -11.65
C ASN A 144 -10.23 7.23 -11.04
N LYS A 145 -9.85 8.20 -11.85
CA LYS A 145 -9.13 9.42 -11.43
C LYS A 145 -9.73 10.08 -10.18
N ARG A 146 -11.06 10.22 -10.13
CA ARG A 146 -11.77 10.85 -8.99
C ARG A 146 -11.61 10.05 -7.68
N ASN A 147 -11.73 8.74 -7.74
CA ASN A 147 -11.60 7.86 -6.58
C ASN A 147 -10.14 7.83 -6.09
N ILE A 148 -9.19 7.71 -7.00
CA ILE A 148 -7.76 7.76 -6.69
C ILE A 148 -7.40 9.08 -5.98
N PHE A 149 -7.91 10.21 -6.44
CA PHE A 149 -7.70 11.51 -5.81
C PHE A 149 -8.25 11.58 -4.39
N LYS A 150 -9.43 10.99 -4.15
CA LYS A 150 -10.02 10.87 -2.82
C LYS A 150 -9.13 10.01 -1.91
N ASP A 151 -8.61 8.90 -2.43
CA ASP A 151 -7.80 7.99 -1.65
C ASP A 151 -6.41 8.55 -1.36
N ILE A 152 -5.79 9.29 -2.29
CA ILE A 152 -4.56 10.05 -2.03
C ILE A 152 -4.76 11.01 -0.84
N ARG A 153 -5.84 11.80 -0.84
CA ARG A 153 -6.14 12.71 0.27
C ARG A 153 -6.30 11.99 1.61
N LYS A 154 -6.91 10.80 1.60
CA LYS A 154 -7.03 9.98 2.82
C LYS A 154 -5.67 9.46 3.30
N VAL A 155 -4.81 8.99 2.37
CA VAL A 155 -3.47 8.48 2.71
C VAL A 155 -2.66 9.55 3.43
N VAL A 156 -2.72 10.79 2.98
CA VAL A 156 -1.93 11.90 3.55
C VAL A 156 -2.65 12.66 4.67
N SER A 157 -3.95 12.45 4.88
CA SER A 157 -4.82 13.25 5.77
C SER A 157 -4.74 14.75 5.50
N ILE A 158 -4.57 15.12 4.23
CA ILE A 158 -4.53 16.50 3.76
C ILE A 158 -5.47 16.64 2.57
N ASN A 159 -6.36 17.61 2.61
CA ASN A 159 -7.21 17.97 1.50
C ASN A 159 -6.42 18.76 0.46
N LEU A 160 -5.61 18.05 -0.32
CA LEU A 160 -4.82 18.61 -1.42
C LEU A 160 -5.75 19.28 -2.44
N SER A 161 -5.44 20.49 -2.85
CA SER A 161 -6.19 21.23 -3.86
C SER A 161 -6.24 20.49 -5.19
N THR A 162 -7.28 20.76 -5.98
CA THR A 162 -7.44 20.15 -7.31
C THR A 162 -6.23 20.43 -8.22
N GLN A 163 -5.62 21.60 -8.08
CA GLN A 163 -4.43 21.94 -8.86
C GLN A 163 -3.22 21.06 -8.50
N ILE A 164 -2.96 20.85 -7.19
CA ILE A 164 -1.85 20.02 -6.75
C ILE A 164 -2.06 18.56 -7.19
N ILE A 165 -3.25 18.02 -6.94
CA ILE A 165 -3.51 16.61 -7.21
C ILE A 165 -3.56 16.30 -8.71
N ASN A 166 -4.02 17.25 -9.56
CA ASN A 166 -3.89 17.10 -11.01
C ASN A 166 -2.42 17.11 -11.45
N ARG A 167 -1.57 17.97 -10.85
CA ARG A 167 -0.13 17.97 -11.12
C ARG A 167 0.53 16.62 -10.79
N LEU A 168 0.15 16.00 -9.65
CA LEU A 168 0.62 14.65 -9.29
C LEU A 168 0.22 13.63 -10.34
N TYR A 169 -1.03 13.65 -10.79
CA TYR A 169 -1.54 12.77 -11.81
C TYR A 169 -0.81 12.97 -13.15
N ASP A 170 -0.73 14.21 -13.63
CA ASP A 170 -0.09 14.52 -14.91
C ASP A 170 1.40 14.16 -14.90
N SER A 171 2.11 14.43 -13.80
CA SER A 171 3.49 14.02 -13.61
C SER A 171 3.67 12.51 -13.65
N PHE A 172 2.79 11.76 -12.97
CA PHE A 172 2.82 10.30 -12.93
C PHE A 172 2.56 9.68 -14.31
N ILE A 173 1.60 10.21 -15.06
CA ILE A 173 1.28 9.75 -16.42
C ILE A 173 2.38 10.13 -17.41
N ASN A 174 2.85 11.39 -17.40
CA ASN A 174 3.86 11.87 -18.33
C ASN A 174 5.24 11.24 -18.13
N SER A 175 5.59 10.87 -16.88
CA SER A 175 6.82 10.12 -16.59
C SER A 175 6.71 8.62 -16.89
N HIS A 176 5.56 8.15 -17.36
CA HIS A 176 5.27 6.74 -17.60
C HIS A 176 5.47 5.84 -16.37
N ALA A 177 5.36 6.39 -15.15
CA ALA A 177 5.61 5.63 -13.92
C ALA A 177 4.65 4.44 -13.75
N TYR A 178 3.48 4.46 -14.38
CA TYR A 178 2.54 3.33 -14.42
C TYR A 178 3.12 2.08 -15.11
N THR A 179 4.19 2.22 -15.92
CA THR A 179 4.88 1.09 -16.56
C THR A 179 5.83 0.34 -15.62
N TYR A 180 6.19 0.91 -14.47
CA TYR A 180 7.12 0.27 -13.54
C TYR A 180 6.54 -0.99 -12.91
N LYS A 181 7.35 -2.05 -12.79
CA LYS A 181 6.94 -3.32 -12.14
C LYS A 181 6.42 -3.14 -10.72
N ALA A 182 6.94 -2.15 -10.00
CA ALA A 182 6.51 -1.82 -8.65
C ALA A 182 5.08 -1.26 -8.57
N VAL A 183 4.53 -0.76 -9.69
CA VAL A 183 3.19 -0.17 -9.75
C VAL A 183 2.19 -1.22 -10.17
N THR A 184 1.20 -1.45 -9.30
CA THR A 184 0.12 -2.41 -9.52
C THR A 184 -1.23 -1.72 -9.33
N LYS A 185 -2.31 -2.35 -9.79
CA LYS A 185 -3.67 -1.82 -9.59
C LYS A 185 -4.06 -1.66 -8.11
N TYR A 186 -3.32 -2.29 -7.19
CA TYR A 186 -3.61 -2.25 -5.75
C TYR A 186 -2.91 -1.14 -4.98
N ASN A 187 -1.85 -0.53 -5.55
CA ASN A 187 -1.03 0.44 -4.84
C ASN A 187 -0.97 1.83 -5.51
N ILE A 188 -1.86 2.11 -6.46
CA ILE A 188 -1.85 3.34 -7.28
C ILE A 188 -1.71 4.62 -6.44
N PRO A 189 -2.48 4.88 -5.36
CA PRO A 189 -2.36 6.10 -4.58
C PRO A 189 -0.96 6.29 -3.99
N TYR A 190 -0.37 5.21 -3.48
CA TYR A 190 0.99 5.23 -2.91
C TYR A 190 2.05 5.42 -3.99
N ALA A 191 1.90 4.76 -5.14
CA ALA A 191 2.82 4.90 -6.26
C ALA A 191 2.81 6.34 -6.80
N MET A 192 1.64 6.95 -6.93
CA MET A 192 1.52 8.35 -7.37
C MET A 192 2.18 9.33 -6.39
N LEU A 193 2.10 9.06 -5.08
CA LEU A 193 2.79 9.85 -4.05
C LEU A 193 4.31 9.59 -4.05
N TYR A 194 4.72 8.33 -4.23
CA TYR A 194 6.12 7.92 -4.11
C TYR A 194 7.01 8.39 -5.28
N TYR A 195 6.48 8.33 -6.51
CA TYR A 195 7.23 8.71 -7.72
C TYR A 195 7.17 10.23 -8.01
N GLN A 196 6.86 11.05 -7.00
CA GLN A 196 6.92 12.51 -7.08
C GLN A 196 8.18 13.05 -6.43
N GLN A 197 8.62 14.23 -6.87
CA GLN A 197 9.76 14.91 -6.23
C GLN A 197 9.36 15.46 -4.86
N SER A 198 8.44 16.41 -4.83
CA SER A 198 7.90 16.98 -3.61
C SER A 198 6.53 17.59 -3.84
N ILE A 199 5.72 17.67 -2.79
CA ILE A 199 4.36 18.18 -2.81
C ILE A 199 4.30 19.39 -1.88
N SER A 200 3.96 20.58 -2.42
CA SER A 200 3.79 21.79 -1.61
C SER A 200 2.56 21.67 -0.72
N LEU A 201 2.72 21.99 0.56
CA LEU A 201 1.66 21.97 1.56
C LEU A 201 1.12 23.37 1.90
N TYR A 202 1.74 24.44 1.43
CA TYR A 202 1.24 25.80 1.66
C TYR A 202 -0.16 25.99 1.07
N GLY A 203 -1.10 26.52 1.88
CA GLY A 203 -2.49 26.70 1.49
C GLY A 203 -3.31 25.42 1.37
N GLN A 204 -2.78 24.29 1.88
CA GLN A 204 -3.53 23.04 1.95
C GLN A 204 -4.15 22.87 3.33
N TYR A 205 -5.22 22.04 3.40
CA TYR A 205 -6.00 21.87 4.63
C TYR A 205 -5.77 20.48 5.21
N ILE A 206 -5.38 20.41 6.48
CA ILE A 206 -5.30 19.15 7.22
C ILE A 206 -6.72 18.66 7.49
N VAL A 207 -6.95 17.36 7.29
CA VAL A 207 -8.24 16.70 7.56
C VAL A 207 -8.22 16.14 8.98
N GLU A 208 -9.28 16.42 9.75
CA GLU A 208 -9.47 15.89 11.11
C GLU A 208 -9.32 14.36 11.17
N GLY A 209 -8.77 13.87 12.27
CA GLY A 209 -8.53 12.47 12.56
C GLY A 209 -7.15 12.24 13.17
N ILE A 210 -6.90 11.05 13.68
CA ILE A 210 -5.69 10.71 14.46
C ILE A 210 -4.41 11.16 13.74
N PHE A 211 -4.31 10.89 12.43
CA PHE A 211 -3.12 11.26 11.66
C PHE A 211 -3.11 12.77 11.33
N GLY A 212 -4.28 13.37 11.06
CA GLY A 212 -4.41 14.82 10.86
C GLY A 212 -4.02 15.60 12.12
N ASP A 213 -4.45 15.15 13.28
CA ASP A 213 -4.12 15.77 14.56
C ASP A 213 -2.62 15.70 14.86
N LEU A 214 -1.97 14.57 14.51
CA LEU A 214 -0.52 14.45 14.55
C LEU A 214 0.18 15.46 13.64
N LEU A 215 -0.29 15.59 12.37
CA LEU A 215 0.27 16.57 11.42
C LEU A 215 0.15 17.99 11.95
N LEU A 216 -1.04 18.37 12.43
CA LEU A 216 -1.31 19.67 13.01
C LEU A 216 -0.38 19.97 14.18
N ALA A 217 -0.27 19.04 15.14
CA ALA A 217 0.61 19.18 16.30
C ALA A 217 2.08 19.34 15.89
N GLN A 218 2.58 18.49 14.99
CA GLN A 218 3.99 18.53 14.57
C GLN A 218 4.34 19.78 13.77
N ILE A 219 3.44 20.27 12.90
CA ILE A 219 3.67 21.51 12.17
C ILE A 219 3.69 22.70 13.14
N ASN A 220 2.71 22.82 14.05
CA ASN A 220 2.64 23.93 14.98
C ASN A 220 3.78 23.92 16.02
N GLU A 221 4.30 22.75 16.40
CA GLU A 221 5.41 22.62 17.36
C GLU A 221 6.79 22.90 16.72
N LYS A 222 7.02 22.36 15.49
CA LYS A 222 8.37 22.32 14.92
C LYS A 222 8.62 23.27 13.76
N SER A 223 7.56 23.75 13.09
CA SER A 223 7.74 24.66 11.97
C SER A 223 8.18 26.05 12.45
N ARG A 224 9.17 26.60 11.77
CA ARG A 224 9.70 27.96 11.99
C ARG A 224 8.96 29.00 11.17
N PHE A 225 8.41 28.57 10.02
CA PHE A 225 7.92 29.49 8.99
C PHE A 225 6.42 29.33 8.72
N PHE A 226 5.81 28.23 9.18
CA PHE A 226 4.42 27.92 8.92
C PHE A 226 3.70 27.56 10.21
N LYS A 227 2.38 27.65 10.18
CA LYS A 227 1.47 27.18 11.23
C LYS A 227 0.22 26.60 10.58
N VAL A 228 -0.54 25.86 11.35
CA VAL A 228 -1.88 25.42 10.97
C VAL A 228 -2.89 26.28 11.72
N GLU A 229 -3.78 26.92 10.99
CA GLU A 229 -4.87 27.72 11.57
C GLU A 229 -6.02 26.84 12.08
N ASN A 230 -6.96 27.43 12.83
CA ASN A 230 -8.12 26.71 13.35
C ASN A 230 -9.02 26.10 12.25
N THR A 231 -8.92 26.60 11.02
CA THR A 231 -9.59 26.06 9.84
C THR A 231 -8.93 24.79 9.29
N GLY A 232 -7.76 24.43 9.83
CA GLY A 232 -6.91 23.36 9.30
C GLY A 232 -5.96 23.80 8.18
N GLU A 233 -6.00 25.08 7.75
CA GLU A 233 -5.17 25.61 6.67
C GLU A 233 -3.72 25.79 7.12
N ILE A 234 -2.77 25.32 6.29
CA ILE A 234 -1.33 25.53 6.49
C ILE A 234 -0.95 26.88 5.90
N VAL A 235 -0.67 27.85 6.76
CA VAL A 235 -0.36 29.24 6.39
C VAL A 235 1.07 29.63 6.78
N LYS A 236 1.61 30.61 6.05
CA LYS A 236 2.90 31.19 6.37
C LYS A 236 2.77 32.21 7.50
N GLN A 237 3.69 32.18 8.47
CA GLN A 237 3.72 33.11 9.60
C GLN A 237 4.90 34.11 9.55
N VAL A 238 5.73 34.04 8.51
CA VAL A 238 6.89 34.92 8.31
C VAL A 238 6.90 35.50 6.89
N THR A 239 7.63 36.59 6.68
CA THR A 239 7.85 37.19 5.36
C THR A 239 8.99 36.47 4.61
N GLY A 240 9.13 36.75 3.31
CA GLY A 240 10.17 36.19 2.46
C GLY A 240 9.81 34.86 1.80
N TYR A 241 10.70 34.33 0.98
CA TYR A 241 10.51 33.06 0.28
C TYR A 241 10.77 31.89 1.22
N LYS A 242 9.72 31.15 1.52
CA LYS A 242 9.75 29.95 2.38
C LYS A 242 8.86 28.91 1.75
N THR A 243 9.22 27.64 1.85
CA THR A 243 8.38 26.52 1.39
C THR A 243 8.16 25.51 2.51
N ILE A 244 7.01 24.84 2.48
CA ILE A 244 6.75 23.64 3.27
C ILE A 244 6.32 22.54 2.31
N ASN A 245 7.00 21.40 2.37
CA ASN A 245 6.87 20.33 1.39
C ASN A 245 6.74 18.97 2.07
N MET A 246 6.07 18.06 1.37
CA MET A 246 5.95 16.65 1.70
C MET A 246 6.60 15.80 0.62
N ILE A 247 7.32 14.75 1.02
CA ILE A 247 7.93 13.77 0.11
C ILE A 247 7.78 12.36 0.67
N PHE A 248 7.69 11.37 -0.22
CA PHE A 248 7.64 9.96 0.13
C PHE A 248 8.91 9.24 -0.28
N LYS A 249 9.42 8.40 0.62
CA LYS A 249 10.69 7.67 0.46
C LYS A 249 10.62 6.31 1.15
N GLN A 250 11.70 5.52 1.01
CA GLN A 250 12.01 4.36 1.85
C GLN A 250 10.85 3.36 1.98
N PHE A 251 10.51 2.69 0.89
CA PHE A 251 9.64 1.52 0.98
C PHE A 251 10.29 0.46 1.89
N LYS A 252 9.49 -0.10 2.80
CA LYS A 252 9.86 -1.26 3.62
C LYS A 252 8.77 -2.30 3.57
N ASP A 253 9.18 -3.56 3.43
CA ASP A 253 8.33 -4.73 3.57
C ASP A 253 8.93 -5.61 4.67
N THR A 254 8.17 -5.82 5.74
CA THR A 254 8.56 -6.67 6.88
C THR A 254 7.95 -8.06 6.78
N GLY A 255 7.21 -8.34 5.69
CA GLY A 255 6.41 -9.54 5.52
C GLY A 255 5.03 -9.45 6.18
N ASN A 256 4.91 -8.75 7.29
CA ASN A 256 3.63 -8.50 7.98
C ASN A 256 3.00 -7.16 7.60
N GLU A 257 3.82 -6.20 7.20
CA GLU A 257 3.39 -4.85 6.87
C GLU A 257 4.28 -4.24 5.79
N LYS A 258 3.66 -3.55 4.85
CA LYS A 258 4.33 -2.71 3.85
C LYS A 258 4.17 -1.25 4.23
N THR A 259 5.26 -0.51 4.25
CA THR A 259 5.23 0.92 4.60
C THR A 259 6.04 1.75 3.61
N ILE A 260 5.64 3.01 3.45
CA ILE A 260 6.46 4.08 2.87
C ILE A 260 6.67 5.15 3.94
N THR A 261 7.79 5.85 3.88
CA THR A 261 8.07 6.95 4.81
C THR A 261 7.65 8.26 4.19
N MET A 262 6.77 8.99 4.87
CA MET A 262 6.41 10.36 4.58
C MET A 262 7.34 11.29 5.38
N GLU A 263 7.94 12.26 4.72
CA GLU A 263 8.73 13.32 5.36
C GLU A 263 8.11 14.68 5.02
N ILE A 264 7.92 15.52 6.04
CA ILE A 264 7.52 16.93 5.90
C ILE A 264 8.71 17.77 6.33
N TYR A 265 9.06 18.75 5.51
CA TYR A 265 10.14 19.67 5.76
C TYR A 265 9.81 21.06 5.22
N GLU A 266 10.49 22.07 5.76
CA GLU A 266 10.42 23.44 5.25
C GLU A 266 11.80 23.91 4.76
N THR A 267 11.81 24.91 3.88
CA THR A 267 13.06 25.52 3.40
C THR A 267 13.00 27.05 3.50
N ASP A 268 14.16 27.68 3.67
CA ASP A 268 14.34 29.12 3.61
C ASP A 268 14.84 29.59 2.23
N GLU A 269 15.15 30.89 2.08
CA GLU A 269 15.65 31.48 0.84
C GLU A 269 17.03 30.96 0.39
N LYS A 270 17.75 30.27 1.27
CA LYS A 270 19.07 29.68 1.01
C LYS A 270 19.01 28.18 0.83
N ASP A 271 17.79 27.65 0.67
CA ASP A 271 17.51 26.21 0.52
C ASP A 271 17.98 25.33 1.71
N HIS A 272 18.15 25.94 2.90
CA HIS A 272 18.37 25.15 4.11
C HIS A 272 17.12 24.35 4.44
N ILE A 273 17.28 23.04 4.68
CA ILE A 273 16.17 22.11 4.98
C ILE A 273 16.01 21.99 6.49
N TYR A 274 14.78 22.20 6.97
CA TYR A 274 14.39 22.02 8.37
C TYR A 274 13.31 20.94 8.45
N PRO A 275 13.63 19.76 9.02
CA PRO A 275 12.68 18.67 9.12
C PRO A 275 11.61 18.96 10.16
N ILE A 276 10.35 18.66 9.81
CA ILE A 276 9.18 18.81 10.70
C ILE A 276 8.68 17.43 11.16
N LEU A 277 8.48 16.51 10.21
CA LEU A 277 7.92 15.19 10.49
C LEU A 277 8.61 14.12 9.64
N LYS A 278 8.77 12.96 10.24
CA LYS A 278 9.13 11.72 9.54
C LYS A 278 8.27 10.59 10.09
N GLU A 279 7.34 10.09 9.27
CA GLU A 279 6.34 9.11 9.70
C GLU A 279 6.21 7.96 8.70
N LYS A 280 5.92 6.76 9.21
CA LYS A 280 5.67 5.58 8.40
C LYS A 280 4.18 5.47 8.07
N ILE A 281 3.87 5.39 6.79
CA ILE A 281 2.52 5.18 6.29
C ILE A 281 2.36 3.71 5.92
N SER A 282 1.46 3.02 6.61
CA SER A 282 1.09 1.64 6.29
C SER A 282 0.33 1.59 4.97
N MET A 283 0.74 0.71 4.08
CA MET A 283 0.13 0.53 2.76
C MET A 283 -0.95 -0.54 2.82
N LYS A 284 -2.13 -0.19 2.34
CA LYS A 284 -3.26 -1.10 2.13
C LYS A 284 -3.59 -1.19 0.65
N SER A 285 -4.17 -2.30 0.22
CA SER A 285 -4.62 -2.43 -1.16
C SER A 285 -5.87 -1.57 -1.43
N TYR A 286 -5.93 -1.02 -2.62
CA TYR A 286 -7.11 -0.36 -3.19
C TYR A 286 -7.66 -1.21 -4.32
N ILE A 287 -8.97 -1.16 -4.52
CA ILE A 287 -9.65 -1.86 -5.62
C ILE A 287 -10.39 -0.82 -6.43
N TYR A 288 -10.04 -0.74 -7.71
CA TYR A 288 -10.69 0.10 -8.72
C TYR A 288 -11.29 -0.78 -9.81
N SER A 289 -12.44 -0.40 -10.33
CA SER A 289 -13.19 -1.13 -11.37
C SER A 289 -13.45 -0.23 -12.57
#